data_e57ffa4473bc3276bc2aaa31f80e5dc0
#
_entry.id   e57ffa4473bc3276bc2aaa31f80e5dc0
#
_cell.length_a   1.000
_cell.length_b   1.000
_cell.length_c   1.000
_cell.angle_alpha   90.00
_cell.angle_beta   90.00
_cell.angle_gamma   90.00
#
_symmetry.space_group_name_H-M   'P 1'
#
loop_
_entity.id
_entity.type
_entity.pdbx_description
1 polymer ?
#
loop_
_entity_poly.entity_id
_entity_poly.type
_entity_poly.pdbx_seq_one_letter_code
_entity_poly.pdbx_strand_id
1 'polypeptide(L)'
;MLKQTMPLLFETLSQYPVVCARIMGSQLNPNLKGEVWVYPFLEGSLLVADIQGLPFSGFYGFHIHQTGPCVVGEGYTGFRGIGGHYSPTEQPHPYHSGDLPVLMAYYNHAFMIVYSDRFVPSEITGRAIVVHQFPDDYRTQPTGDSGGQIGCGTFYPCFEKNPTRPSGPARTSLPT
;
A
#
# COMPACT_ATOMS: atom_id res chain seq x y z
N MET A 1 -24.20 -12.42 7.52
CA MET A 1 -22.87 -12.14 6.95
C MET A 1 -22.04 -11.20 7.86
N LEU A 2 -22.42 -9.94 8.10
CA LEU A 2 -21.66 -8.98 8.92
C LEU A 2 -21.29 -9.47 10.34
N LYS A 3 -22.14 -10.24 11.01
CA LYS A 3 -21.88 -10.77 12.37
C LYS A 3 -20.73 -11.78 12.45
N GLN A 4 -20.31 -12.35 11.32
CA GLN A 4 -19.20 -13.30 11.24
C GLN A 4 -17.91 -12.65 10.74
N THR A 5 -18.02 -11.59 9.95
CA THR A 5 -16.86 -10.90 9.34
C THR A 5 -16.08 -10.07 10.36
N MET A 6 -16.76 -9.40 11.31
CA MET A 6 -16.09 -8.55 12.30
C MET A 6 -15.17 -9.33 13.26
N PRO A 7 -15.63 -10.45 13.88
CA PRO A 7 -14.72 -11.26 14.69
C PRO A 7 -13.51 -11.76 13.92
N LEU A 8 -13.69 -12.22 12.67
CA LEU A 8 -12.62 -12.67 11.81
C LEU A 8 -11.62 -11.56 11.49
N LEU A 9 -12.10 -10.33 11.25
CA LEU A 9 -11.24 -9.17 11.02
C LEU A 9 -10.31 -8.90 12.22
N PHE A 10 -10.86 -8.88 13.45
CA PHE A 10 -10.07 -8.69 14.66
C PHE A 10 -9.07 -9.83 14.90
N GLU A 11 -9.48 -11.06 14.65
CA GLU A 11 -8.61 -12.23 14.73
C GLU A 11 -7.44 -12.10 13.74
N THR A 12 -7.73 -11.77 12.48
CA THR A 12 -6.72 -11.57 11.44
C THR A 12 -5.72 -10.47 11.81
N LEU A 13 -6.20 -9.31 12.27
CA LEU A 13 -5.33 -8.20 12.68
C LEU A 13 -4.51 -8.48 13.95
N SER A 14 -4.87 -9.49 14.73
CA SER A 14 -4.09 -9.95 15.88
C SER A 14 -2.93 -10.86 15.50
N GLN A 15 -2.93 -11.38 14.28
CA GLN A 15 -1.86 -12.23 13.73
C GLN A 15 -0.72 -11.39 13.16
N TYR A 16 0.38 -12.04 12.79
CA TYR A 16 1.45 -11.40 12.02
C TYR A 16 1.06 -11.29 10.54
N PRO A 17 1.33 -10.15 9.89
CA PRO A 17 1.18 -10.03 8.45
C PRO A 17 2.14 -10.99 7.75
N VAL A 18 1.75 -11.49 6.59
CA VAL A 18 2.58 -12.41 5.81
C VAL A 18 3.46 -11.69 4.77
N VAL A 19 3.00 -10.53 4.28
CA VAL A 19 3.72 -9.68 3.33
C VAL A 19 3.73 -8.24 3.83
N CYS A 20 4.87 -7.56 3.72
CA CYS A 20 5.09 -6.20 4.18
C CYS A 20 5.77 -5.37 3.09
N ALA A 21 5.54 -4.05 3.13
CA ALA A 21 6.34 -3.10 2.38
C ALA A 21 6.66 -1.88 3.26
N ARG A 22 7.89 -1.36 3.14
CA ARG A 22 8.26 -0.08 3.72
C ARG A 22 8.28 0.96 2.61
N ILE A 23 7.44 1.97 2.76
CA ILE A 23 7.37 3.10 1.83
C ILE A 23 8.49 4.08 2.15
N MET A 24 9.18 4.51 1.10
CA MET A 24 10.09 5.66 1.13
C MET A 24 9.63 6.70 0.11
N GLY A 25 9.82 7.96 0.45
CA GLY A 25 9.49 9.07 -0.44
C GLY A 25 10.47 9.23 -1.59
N SER A 26 10.00 9.86 -2.67
CA SER A 26 10.85 10.30 -3.77
C SER A 26 11.80 11.43 -3.34
N GLN A 27 12.74 11.81 -4.19
CA GLN A 27 13.67 12.94 -3.91
C GLN A 27 12.91 14.23 -3.57
N LEU A 28 11.77 14.49 -4.20
CA LEU A 28 10.95 15.68 -3.94
C LEU A 28 10.08 15.56 -2.69
N ASN A 29 9.92 14.34 -2.14
CA ASN A 29 9.09 14.06 -0.99
C ASN A 29 9.87 13.28 0.09
N PRO A 30 11.04 13.75 0.55
CA PRO A 30 11.96 12.97 1.39
C PRO A 30 11.39 12.65 2.78
N ASN A 31 10.36 13.36 3.22
CA ASN A 31 9.71 13.15 4.51
C ASN A 31 8.61 12.07 4.46
N LEU A 32 8.18 11.68 3.24
CA LEU A 32 7.17 10.65 3.06
C LEU A 32 7.75 9.28 3.44
N LYS A 33 7.08 8.60 4.32
CA LYS A 33 7.44 7.25 4.79
C LYS A 33 6.20 6.52 5.26
N GLY A 34 6.28 5.21 5.34
CA GLY A 34 5.17 4.42 5.87
C GLY A 34 5.43 2.94 5.81
N GLU A 35 4.46 2.21 6.28
CA GLU A 35 4.46 0.75 6.22
C GLU A 35 3.12 0.24 5.69
N VAL A 36 3.19 -0.86 4.95
CA VAL A 36 2.02 -1.57 4.46
C VAL A 36 2.14 -3.03 4.89
N TRP A 37 1.09 -3.55 5.49
CA TRP A 37 1.00 -4.92 5.96
C TRP A 37 -0.14 -5.64 5.25
N VAL A 38 0.10 -6.87 4.83
CA VAL A 38 -0.88 -7.66 4.09
C VAL A 38 -1.07 -9.01 4.79
N TYR A 39 -2.34 -9.32 5.01
CA TYR A 39 -2.81 -10.54 5.68
C TYR A 39 -3.65 -11.36 4.71
N PRO A 40 -3.57 -12.69 4.75
CA PRO A 40 -4.60 -13.52 4.11
C PRO A 40 -5.95 -13.23 4.78
N PHE A 41 -6.98 -12.97 3.98
CA PHE A 41 -8.31 -12.69 4.51
C PHE A 41 -9.38 -13.11 3.52
N LEU A 42 -10.30 -13.96 3.94
CA LEU A 42 -11.31 -14.56 3.06
C LEU A 42 -10.64 -15.18 1.81
N GLU A 43 -11.16 -14.87 0.64
CA GLU A 43 -10.63 -15.35 -0.64
C GLU A 43 -9.48 -14.47 -1.21
N GLY A 44 -9.04 -13.45 -0.49
CA GLY A 44 -8.07 -12.47 -0.97
C GLY A 44 -7.12 -11.97 0.12
N SER A 45 -6.99 -10.65 0.22
CA SER A 45 -6.05 -9.96 1.11
C SER A 45 -6.72 -8.86 1.90
N LEU A 46 -6.34 -8.73 3.18
CA LEU A 46 -6.56 -7.54 3.98
C LEU A 46 -5.27 -6.72 3.98
N LEU A 47 -5.31 -5.51 3.47
CA LEU A 47 -4.18 -4.59 3.41
C LEU A 47 -4.39 -3.48 4.43
N VAL A 48 -3.35 -3.23 5.23
CA VAL A 48 -3.29 -2.12 6.19
C VAL A 48 -2.15 -1.21 5.77
N ALA A 49 -2.42 0.08 5.60
CA ALA A 49 -1.43 1.09 5.26
C ALA A 49 -1.41 2.20 6.31
N ASP A 50 -0.21 2.58 6.75
CA ASP A 50 0.07 3.70 7.65
C ASP A 50 1.16 4.55 6.98
N ILE A 51 0.77 5.71 6.42
CA ILE A 51 1.63 6.56 5.58
C ILE A 51 1.70 7.96 6.20
N GLN A 52 2.92 8.44 6.42
CA GLN A 52 3.21 9.73 7.03
C GLN A 52 4.05 10.62 6.11
N GLY A 53 4.04 11.93 6.36
CA GLY A 53 4.83 12.90 5.59
C GLY A 53 4.25 13.19 4.21
N LEU A 54 2.96 12.93 4.00
CA LEU A 54 2.24 13.30 2.79
C LEU A 54 2.22 14.84 2.62
N PRO A 55 2.40 15.37 1.38
CA PRO A 55 2.61 16.81 1.17
C PRO A 55 1.45 17.71 1.63
N PHE A 56 0.22 17.24 1.51
CA PHE A 56 -0.99 18.00 1.86
C PHE A 56 -2.10 17.09 2.39
N SER A 57 -3.10 17.66 3.01
CA SER A 57 -4.35 16.96 3.32
C SER A 57 -5.18 16.81 2.05
N GLY A 58 -5.63 15.59 1.74
CA GLY A 58 -6.36 15.30 0.50
C GLY A 58 -6.29 13.84 0.11
N PHE A 59 -6.48 13.57 -1.17
CA PHE A 59 -6.53 12.21 -1.71
C PHE A 59 -5.33 11.93 -2.59
N TYR A 60 -4.84 10.69 -2.52
CA TYR A 60 -3.67 10.22 -3.26
C TYR A 60 -3.97 8.88 -3.92
N GLY A 61 -3.61 8.70 -5.17
CA GLY A 61 -3.64 7.41 -5.85
C GLY A 61 -2.73 6.41 -5.10
N PHE A 62 -3.18 5.17 -5.01
CA PHE A 62 -2.48 4.12 -4.27
C PHE A 62 -2.60 2.80 -5.01
N HIS A 63 -1.51 2.35 -5.62
CA HIS A 63 -1.56 1.23 -6.53
C HIS A 63 -0.42 0.24 -6.33
N ILE A 64 -0.71 -1.04 -6.54
CA ILE A 64 0.32 -2.07 -6.69
C ILE A 64 0.77 -2.08 -8.15
N HIS A 65 2.08 -1.96 -8.38
CA HIS A 65 2.70 -1.98 -9.69
C HIS A 65 3.24 -3.37 -10.06
N GLN A 66 3.52 -3.59 -11.35
CA GLN A 66 3.88 -4.90 -11.91
C GLN A 66 5.16 -5.48 -11.29
N THR A 67 6.13 -4.62 -10.98
CA THR A 67 7.46 -5.06 -10.52
C THR A 67 7.98 -4.17 -9.38
N GLY A 68 8.94 -4.65 -8.60
CA GLY A 68 9.89 -3.94 -7.75
C GLY A 68 11.29 -4.10 -8.38
N PRO A 69 12.35 -3.51 -7.81
CA PRO A 69 12.44 -2.67 -6.62
C PRO A 69 12.13 -1.18 -6.87
N CYS A 70 11.89 -0.44 -5.80
CA CYS A 70 11.71 1.00 -5.79
C CYS A 70 13.06 1.72 -5.94
N VAL A 71 13.56 1.87 -7.15
CA VAL A 71 14.84 2.52 -7.43
C VAL A 71 14.60 3.98 -7.82
N VAL A 72 15.10 4.90 -7.00
CA VAL A 72 15.10 6.32 -7.34
C VAL A 72 16.19 6.59 -8.39
N GLY A 73 15.81 7.14 -9.55
CA GLY A 73 16.77 7.49 -10.59
C GLY A 73 17.34 8.89 -10.39
N GLU A 74 18.61 9.11 -10.74
CA GLU A 74 19.22 10.44 -10.77
C GLU A 74 18.43 11.40 -11.67
N GLY A 75 18.13 12.59 -11.17
CA GLY A 75 17.38 13.62 -11.90
C GLY A 75 15.94 13.27 -12.21
N TYR A 76 15.39 12.21 -11.61
CA TYR A 76 14.03 11.75 -11.82
C TYR A 76 13.20 11.93 -10.55
N THR A 77 11.98 12.43 -10.70
CA THR A 77 11.08 12.74 -9.58
C THR A 77 10.25 11.54 -9.10
N GLY A 78 10.43 10.38 -9.70
CA GLY A 78 9.69 9.14 -9.40
C GLY A 78 10.61 7.93 -9.24
N PHE A 79 10.06 6.77 -9.45
CA PHE A 79 10.74 5.49 -9.31
C PHE A 79 10.83 4.78 -10.67
N ARG A 80 11.96 4.08 -10.92
CA ARG A 80 12.22 3.40 -12.19
C ARG A 80 11.95 1.91 -12.09
N GLY A 81 11.56 1.32 -13.23
CA GLY A 81 11.50 -0.13 -13.40
C GLY A 81 10.31 -0.82 -12.73
N ILE A 82 9.36 -0.06 -12.19
CA ILE A 82 8.20 -0.66 -11.49
C ILE A 82 7.04 -1.03 -12.44
N GLY A 83 7.10 -0.62 -13.71
CA GLY A 83 6.04 -0.93 -14.70
C GLY A 83 4.73 -0.18 -14.45
N GLY A 84 3.69 -0.63 -15.12
CA GLY A 84 2.31 -0.16 -14.91
C GLY A 84 1.67 -0.78 -13.68
N HIS A 85 0.36 -0.57 -13.49
CA HIS A 85 -0.41 -1.21 -12.42
C HIS A 85 -0.43 -2.73 -12.60
N TYR A 86 -0.43 -3.46 -11.48
CA TYR A 86 -0.48 -4.93 -11.50
C TYR A 86 -1.82 -5.41 -12.06
N SER A 87 -1.81 -6.03 -13.23
CA SER A 87 -2.98 -6.58 -13.93
C SER A 87 -2.63 -7.91 -14.59
N PRO A 88 -2.75 -9.04 -13.86
CA PRO A 88 -2.40 -10.36 -14.41
C PRO A 88 -3.35 -10.81 -15.54
N THR A 89 -4.53 -10.22 -15.63
CA THR A 89 -5.55 -10.50 -16.63
C THR A 89 -5.74 -9.38 -17.65
N GLU A 90 -4.81 -8.41 -17.69
CA GLU A 90 -4.80 -7.29 -18.65
C GLU A 90 -6.12 -6.51 -18.72
N GLN A 91 -6.80 -6.38 -17.59
CA GLN A 91 -8.01 -5.57 -17.51
C GLN A 91 -7.68 -4.08 -17.71
N PRO A 92 -8.61 -3.25 -18.21
CA PRO A 92 -8.42 -1.81 -18.22
C PRO A 92 -8.53 -1.23 -16.80
N HIS A 93 -7.97 -0.04 -16.58
CA HIS A 93 -8.20 0.73 -15.36
C HIS A 93 -9.69 1.12 -15.24
N PRO A 94 -10.32 1.03 -14.06
CA PRO A 94 -9.80 0.74 -12.73
C PRO A 94 -9.98 -0.73 -12.27
N TYR A 95 -9.90 -1.66 -13.20
CA TYR A 95 -10.13 -3.08 -12.90
C TYR A 95 -8.84 -3.89 -12.78
N HIS A 96 -7.67 -3.23 -12.74
CA HIS A 96 -6.40 -3.92 -12.43
C HIS A 96 -6.46 -4.53 -11.02
N SER A 97 -5.80 -5.64 -10.82
CA SER A 97 -5.67 -6.23 -9.48
C SER A 97 -4.97 -5.29 -8.50
N GLY A 98 -4.09 -4.43 -9.01
CA GLY A 98 -3.35 -3.45 -8.22
C GLY A 98 -4.06 -2.13 -7.97
N ASP A 99 -5.26 -1.87 -8.52
CA ASP A 99 -5.99 -0.64 -8.29
C ASP A 99 -6.67 -0.69 -6.91
N LEU A 100 -6.11 0.03 -5.95
CA LEU A 100 -6.63 0.16 -4.59
C LEU A 100 -7.45 1.45 -4.44
N PRO A 101 -8.30 1.57 -3.42
CA PRO A 101 -8.93 2.84 -3.09
C PRO A 101 -7.89 3.93 -2.81
N VAL A 102 -8.23 5.18 -3.14
CA VAL A 102 -7.37 6.33 -2.83
C VAL A 102 -7.09 6.42 -1.34
N LEU A 103 -5.86 6.80 -0.98
CA LEU A 103 -5.53 7.18 0.39
C LEU A 103 -6.16 8.54 0.70
N MET A 104 -6.82 8.65 1.84
CA MET A 104 -7.28 9.91 2.39
C MET A 104 -6.32 10.37 3.49
N ALA A 105 -5.65 11.51 3.26
CA ALA A 105 -4.71 12.08 4.21
C ALA A 105 -5.30 13.27 4.96
N TYR A 106 -5.04 13.34 6.25
CA TYR A 106 -5.32 14.47 7.12
C TYR A 106 -4.10 14.78 7.98
N TYR A 107 -3.68 16.05 8.05
CA TYR A 107 -2.43 16.46 8.71
C TYR A 107 -1.22 15.60 8.31
N ASN A 108 -1.03 15.41 7.00
CA ASN A 108 0.11 14.69 6.42
C ASN A 108 0.16 13.18 6.76
N HIS A 109 -0.94 12.60 7.25
CA HIS A 109 -1.03 11.20 7.63
C HIS A 109 -2.26 10.55 7.00
N ALA A 110 -2.08 9.37 6.45
CA ALA A 110 -3.14 8.50 5.94
C ALA A 110 -3.06 7.14 6.62
N PHE A 111 -4.20 6.65 7.11
CA PHE A 111 -4.35 5.30 7.61
C PHE A 111 -5.51 4.63 6.89
N MET A 112 -5.28 3.42 6.37
CA MET A 112 -6.29 2.69 5.61
C MET A 112 -6.25 1.21 5.97
N ILE A 113 -7.43 0.60 6.09
CA ILE A 113 -7.63 -0.84 6.08
C ILE A 113 -8.58 -1.16 4.93
N VAL A 114 -8.17 -2.02 4.02
CA VAL A 114 -8.98 -2.40 2.86
C VAL A 114 -8.89 -3.90 2.60
N TYR A 115 -10.02 -4.51 2.28
CA TYR A 115 -10.11 -5.86 1.73
C TYR A 115 -10.11 -5.80 0.20
N SER A 116 -9.36 -6.69 -0.41
CA SER A 116 -9.37 -6.92 -1.86
C SER A 116 -9.40 -8.42 -2.13
N ASP A 117 -10.32 -8.83 -2.97
CA ASP A 117 -10.42 -10.19 -3.53
C ASP A 117 -9.68 -10.32 -4.87
N ARG A 118 -9.02 -9.23 -5.33
CA ARG A 118 -8.35 -9.16 -6.63
C ARG A 118 -6.95 -9.78 -6.63
N PHE A 119 -6.39 -10.09 -5.45
CA PHE A 119 -5.09 -10.75 -5.29
C PHE A 119 -4.98 -11.43 -3.92
N VAL A 120 -4.11 -12.43 -3.84
CA VAL A 120 -3.67 -13.02 -2.58
C VAL A 120 -2.25 -12.54 -2.23
N PRO A 121 -1.82 -12.56 -0.94
CA PRO A 121 -0.54 -11.96 -0.52
C PRO A 121 0.68 -12.48 -1.28
N SER A 122 0.70 -13.75 -1.66
CA SER A 122 1.83 -14.36 -2.38
C SER A 122 2.05 -13.77 -3.78
N GLU A 123 0.99 -13.30 -4.44
CA GLU A 123 1.05 -12.76 -5.80
C GLU A 123 1.71 -11.38 -5.87
N ILE A 124 1.70 -10.65 -4.76
CA ILE A 124 2.26 -9.29 -4.73
C ILE A 124 3.67 -9.23 -4.16
N THR A 125 4.23 -10.33 -3.67
CA THR A 125 5.63 -10.40 -3.22
C THR A 125 6.58 -10.06 -4.37
N GLY A 126 7.51 -9.13 -4.11
CA GLY A 126 8.45 -8.61 -5.12
C GLY A 126 7.88 -7.49 -5.99
N ARG A 127 6.61 -7.13 -5.87
CA ARG A 127 5.99 -5.99 -6.56
C ARG A 127 6.17 -4.71 -5.77
N ALA A 128 5.93 -3.56 -6.42
CA ALA A 128 5.96 -2.26 -5.76
C ALA A 128 4.54 -1.82 -5.35
N ILE A 129 4.43 -1.19 -4.20
CA ILE A 129 3.27 -0.39 -3.80
C ILE A 129 3.65 1.08 -3.88
N VAL A 130 2.81 1.89 -4.53
CA VAL A 130 3.13 3.26 -4.92
C VAL A 130 2.07 4.22 -4.40
N VAL A 131 2.53 5.33 -3.83
CA VAL A 131 1.73 6.52 -3.53
C VAL A 131 1.93 7.51 -4.66
N HIS A 132 0.84 7.97 -5.29
CA HIS A 132 0.84 8.94 -6.37
C HIS A 132 0.57 10.35 -5.89
N GLN A 133 0.89 11.34 -6.73
CA GLN A 133 0.78 12.77 -6.39
C GLN A 133 -0.66 13.26 -6.29
N PHE A 134 -1.54 12.75 -7.13
CA PHE A 134 -2.94 13.16 -7.23
C PHE A 134 -3.86 11.97 -6.94
N PRO A 135 -5.15 12.23 -6.67
CA PRO A 135 -6.13 11.15 -6.55
C PRO A 135 -6.29 10.40 -7.89
N ASP A 136 -6.59 9.12 -7.80
CA ASP A 136 -7.07 8.33 -8.91
C ASP A 136 -8.50 8.80 -9.28
N ASP A 137 -8.76 9.08 -10.56
CA ASP A 137 -10.08 9.47 -11.06
C ASP A 137 -10.96 8.25 -11.44
N TYR A 138 -10.40 7.03 -11.37
CA TYR A 138 -11.03 5.74 -11.71
C TYR A 138 -11.57 5.65 -13.14
N ARG A 139 -11.05 6.43 -14.08
CA ARG A 139 -11.55 6.55 -15.46
C ARG A 139 -10.46 6.64 -16.50
N THR A 140 -9.48 7.53 -16.27
CA THR A 140 -8.46 7.84 -17.27
C THR A 140 -7.51 6.66 -17.45
N GLN A 141 -7.37 6.23 -18.71
CA GLN A 141 -6.44 5.14 -19.02
C GLN A 141 -5.02 5.67 -19.16
N PRO A 142 -4.03 4.90 -18.80
CA PRO A 142 -4.07 3.57 -18.14
C PRO A 142 -4.04 3.61 -16.61
N THR A 143 -3.99 4.77 -15.96
CA THR A 143 -3.57 4.89 -14.55
C THR A 143 -4.37 5.89 -13.73
N GLY A 144 -5.57 6.32 -14.20
CA GLY A 144 -6.46 7.17 -13.42
C GLY A 144 -5.98 8.61 -13.22
N ASP A 145 -5.10 9.12 -14.09
CA ASP A 145 -4.52 10.47 -14.03
C ASP A 145 -3.92 10.84 -12.66
N SER A 146 -3.44 9.84 -11.93
CA SER A 146 -2.93 9.99 -10.55
C SER A 146 -1.57 10.70 -10.45
N GLY A 147 -0.98 11.10 -11.57
CA GLY A 147 0.24 11.91 -11.61
C GLY A 147 1.51 11.16 -11.23
N GLY A 148 2.50 11.92 -10.74
CA GLY A 148 3.83 11.39 -10.41
C GLY A 148 3.82 10.43 -9.21
N GLN A 149 4.88 9.62 -9.13
CA GLN A 149 5.10 8.67 -8.04
C GLN A 149 5.85 9.39 -6.91
N ILE A 150 5.20 9.64 -5.79
CA ILE A 150 5.79 10.37 -4.67
C ILE A 150 6.31 9.49 -3.55
N GLY A 151 5.85 8.25 -3.46
CA GLY A 151 6.32 7.25 -2.51
C GLY A 151 6.25 5.85 -3.09
N CYS A 152 7.18 4.97 -2.70
CA CYS A 152 7.28 3.60 -3.18
C CYS A 152 7.83 2.67 -2.12
N GLY A 153 7.30 1.45 -2.06
CA GLY A 153 7.82 0.35 -1.24
C GLY A 153 7.73 -0.98 -1.99
N THR A 154 8.74 -1.81 -1.89
CA THR A 154 8.71 -3.17 -2.45
C THR A 154 8.12 -4.13 -1.42
N PHE A 155 7.19 -4.97 -1.81
CA PHE A 155 6.65 -6.03 -0.97
C PHE A 155 7.64 -7.18 -0.77
N TYR A 156 7.77 -7.62 0.46
CA TYR A 156 8.62 -8.75 0.88
C TYR A 156 7.89 -9.60 1.94
N PRO A 157 8.25 -10.88 2.09
CA PRO A 157 7.70 -11.69 3.17
C PRO A 157 8.05 -11.09 4.54
N CYS A 158 7.05 -10.95 5.43
CA CYS A 158 7.31 -10.51 6.81
C CYS A 158 7.83 -11.71 7.61
N PHE A 159 9.05 -11.61 8.16
CA PHE A 159 9.62 -12.64 9.02
C PHE A 159 9.53 -12.20 10.49
N GLU A 160 9.11 -13.09 11.37
CA GLU A 160 9.02 -12.85 12.82
C GLU A 160 10.35 -12.43 13.48
N LYS A 161 11.48 -12.66 12.81
CA LYS A 161 12.83 -12.48 13.34
C LYS A 161 13.70 -11.54 12.52
N ASN A 162 13.22 -10.34 12.18
CA ASN A 162 14.15 -9.30 11.77
C ASN A 162 14.44 -8.40 12.99
N PRO A 163 15.63 -8.47 13.61
CA PRO A 163 15.97 -7.68 14.81
C PRO A 163 16.02 -6.16 14.55
N THR A 164 15.88 -5.71 13.31
CA THR A 164 15.78 -4.29 12.93
C THR A 164 14.34 -3.81 12.76
N ARG A 165 13.34 -4.65 13.03
CA ARG A 165 11.94 -4.25 12.98
C ARG A 165 11.63 -3.33 14.15
N PRO A 166 11.14 -2.10 13.96
CA PRO A 166 10.48 -1.37 15.02
C PRO A 166 9.28 -2.25 15.47
N SER A 167 9.19 -2.51 16.77
CA SER A 167 8.00 -3.11 17.37
C SER A 167 6.77 -2.38 16.83
N GLY A 168 5.79 -3.11 16.30
CA GLY A 168 4.50 -2.54 15.88
C GLY A 168 3.96 -1.60 16.98
N PRO A 169 3.00 -0.73 16.66
CA PRO A 169 2.57 0.31 17.59
C PRO A 169 2.38 -0.27 18.99
N ALA A 170 3.13 0.30 19.94
CA ALA A 170 3.04 -0.11 21.34
C ALA A 170 1.55 -0.10 21.71
N ARG A 171 1.04 -1.21 22.22
CA ARG A 171 -0.29 -1.24 22.82
C ARG A 171 -0.31 -0.21 23.93
N THR A 172 -0.76 0.99 23.66
CA THR A 172 -1.17 1.90 24.72
C THR A 172 -2.41 1.28 25.34
N SER A 173 -2.27 0.81 26.56
CA SER A 173 -3.41 0.38 27.37
C SER A 173 -4.38 1.57 27.44
N LEU A 174 -5.60 1.36 26.94
CA LEU A 174 -6.68 2.30 27.17
C LEU A 174 -6.83 2.49 28.69
N PRO A 175 -6.90 3.71 29.19
CA PRO A 175 -7.23 3.93 30.58
C PRO A 175 -8.65 3.41 30.84
N THR A 176 -8.83 2.65 31.90
CA THR A 176 -10.10 2.16 32.42
C THR A 176 -10.98 3.30 32.92
#